data_16ba3f392544bd2090b3ae86d796cf96
#
_entry.id   16ba3f392544bd2090b3ae86d796cf96
#
_cell.length_a   1.000
_cell.length_b   1.000
_cell.length_c   1.000
_cell.angle_alpha   90.00
_cell.angle_beta   90.00
_cell.angle_gamma   90.00
#
_symmetry.space_group_name_H-M   'P 1'
#
loop_
_entity.id
_entity.type
_entity.pdbx_description
1 polymer ?
#
loop_
_entity_poly.entity_id
_entity_poly.type
_entity_poly.pdbx_seq_one_letter_code
_entity_poly.pdbx_strand_id
1 'polypeptide(L)'
;MGQKVNPISNRLGIIRGWDSNWFGGKDFGDNLVEDQKIRKYLNKRLEKASVSRIVIERTLKLVTITICTARPGIVIGKGGQDVDKLKEELKKLYKKDIQINIFEVKKPELDATIVGKNIASQIEHMMAYRRAIKMAIQSTMRAGAEGIKVQISGRLNGAEMARKEMYKEGRTPLHTFRADIDYCQAEALTKVGLLGIKVWICRGEVYGKRDLQPNFTQEKQNGGRSNDRRPRGGRRRN
;
A
#
# COMPACT_ATOMS: atom_id res chain seq x y z
N MET A 1 -17.76 -23.65 -5.11
CA MET A 1 -16.59 -23.16 -4.32
C MET A 1 -16.95 -21.82 -3.72
N GLY A 2 -16.76 -21.64 -2.40
CA GLY A 2 -17.02 -20.37 -1.71
C GLY A 2 -16.11 -19.23 -2.18
N GLN A 3 -16.59 -17.98 -2.05
CA GLN A 3 -15.77 -16.81 -2.33
C GLN A 3 -14.72 -16.59 -1.24
N LYS A 4 -13.56 -16.06 -1.63
CA LYS A 4 -12.50 -15.70 -0.69
C LYS A 4 -12.74 -14.29 -0.14
N VAL A 5 -12.73 -14.15 1.17
CA VAL A 5 -12.83 -12.86 1.84
C VAL A 5 -11.58 -12.02 1.58
N ASN A 6 -11.72 -10.69 1.59
CA ASN A 6 -10.58 -9.78 1.50
C ASN A 6 -9.68 -9.95 2.74
N PRO A 7 -8.40 -10.27 2.57
CA PRO A 7 -7.51 -10.53 3.70
C PRO A 7 -7.25 -9.30 4.57
N ILE A 8 -7.37 -8.08 4.02
CA ILE A 8 -7.22 -6.84 4.77
C ILE A 8 -8.40 -6.66 5.73
N SER A 9 -9.65 -6.77 5.22
CA SER A 9 -10.85 -6.60 6.05
C SER A 9 -10.93 -7.64 7.15
N ASN A 10 -10.45 -8.86 6.89
CA ASN A 10 -10.45 -9.95 7.85
C ASN A 10 -9.45 -9.74 9.02
N ARG A 11 -8.50 -8.82 8.87
CA ARG A 11 -7.47 -8.48 9.86
C ARG A 11 -7.64 -7.11 10.49
N LEU A 12 -8.69 -6.39 10.12
CA LEU A 12 -9.04 -5.12 10.77
C LEU A 12 -9.33 -5.33 12.26
N GLY A 13 -8.78 -4.45 13.09
CA GLY A 13 -8.90 -4.56 14.54
C GLY A 13 -7.98 -5.58 15.21
N ILE A 14 -7.30 -6.46 14.46
CA ILE A 14 -6.37 -7.47 14.97
C ILE A 14 -4.93 -7.01 14.77
N ILE A 15 -4.50 -6.85 13.52
CA ILE A 15 -3.13 -6.42 13.17
C ILE A 15 -3.10 -5.17 12.29
N ARG A 16 -4.24 -4.74 11.77
CA ARG A 16 -4.37 -3.58 10.89
C ARG A 16 -5.46 -2.65 11.38
N GLY A 17 -5.17 -1.34 11.38
CA GLY A 17 -6.14 -0.28 11.63
C GLY A 17 -6.88 0.15 10.37
N TRP A 18 -7.79 1.09 10.54
CA TRP A 18 -8.56 1.69 9.45
C TRP A 18 -7.73 2.73 8.67
N ASP A 19 -8.05 2.88 7.39
CA ASP A 19 -7.45 3.93 6.57
C ASP A 19 -8.22 5.27 6.69
N SER A 20 -9.36 5.30 7.36
CA SER A 20 -10.09 6.50 7.76
C SER A 20 -10.28 6.46 9.28
N ASN A 21 -9.65 7.40 10.00
CA ASN A 21 -9.65 7.49 11.45
C ASN A 21 -10.39 8.75 11.90
N TRP A 22 -11.68 8.61 12.14
CA TRP A 22 -12.51 9.69 12.65
C TRP A 22 -13.80 9.14 13.27
N PHE A 23 -14.38 9.92 14.15
CA PHE A 23 -15.67 9.62 14.73
C PHE A 23 -16.75 10.44 14.02
N GLY A 24 -17.83 9.79 13.58
CA GLY A 24 -18.98 10.42 12.94
C GLY A 24 -20.22 10.32 13.78
N GLY A 25 -20.92 11.44 13.93
CA GLY A 25 -22.27 11.49 14.52
C GLY A 25 -23.34 11.39 13.41
N LYS A 26 -24.22 12.39 13.36
CA LYS A 26 -25.31 12.47 12.35
C LYS A 26 -24.77 12.59 10.92
N ASP A 27 -23.63 13.24 10.73
CA ASP A 27 -23.02 13.51 9.41
C ASP A 27 -22.09 12.38 8.91
N PHE A 28 -22.22 11.17 9.50
CA PHE A 28 -21.36 10.03 9.14
C PHE A 28 -21.41 9.71 7.64
N GLY A 29 -22.62 9.66 7.07
CA GLY A 29 -22.83 9.31 5.65
C GLY A 29 -22.17 10.32 4.70
N ASP A 30 -22.33 11.60 4.98
CA ASP A 30 -21.78 12.67 4.14
C ASP A 30 -20.25 12.69 4.21
N ASN A 31 -19.68 12.53 5.40
CA ASN A 31 -18.23 12.44 5.58
C ASN A 31 -17.64 11.23 4.87
N LEU A 32 -18.32 10.08 4.86
CA LEU A 32 -17.89 8.88 4.15
C LEU A 32 -17.87 9.07 2.63
N VAL A 33 -18.90 9.74 2.09
CA VAL A 33 -18.98 10.09 0.67
C VAL A 33 -17.87 11.08 0.29
N GLU A 34 -17.59 12.06 1.14
CA GLU A 34 -16.47 12.98 0.96
C GLU A 34 -15.13 12.24 0.92
N ASP A 35 -14.86 11.35 1.86
CA ASP A 35 -13.63 10.55 1.89
C ASP A 35 -13.45 9.73 0.61
N GLN A 36 -14.52 9.13 0.12
CA GLN A 36 -14.46 8.37 -1.13
C GLN A 36 -14.16 9.26 -2.35
N LYS A 37 -14.76 10.45 -2.41
CA LYS A 37 -14.47 11.44 -3.47
C LYS A 37 -13.03 11.91 -3.41
N ILE A 38 -12.49 12.20 -2.20
CA ILE A 38 -11.10 12.58 -1.99
C ILE A 38 -10.15 11.47 -2.49
N ARG A 39 -10.40 10.22 -2.11
CA ARG A 39 -9.60 9.07 -2.55
C ARG A 39 -9.62 8.89 -4.06
N LYS A 40 -10.80 8.98 -4.69
CA LYS A 40 -10.94 8.89 -6.16
C LYS A 40 -10.18 10.00 -6.87
N TYR A 41 -10.32 11.25 -6.39
CA TYR A 41 -9.63 12.40 -6.95
C TYR A 41 -8.11 12.25 -6.84
N LEU A 42 -7.59 11.95 -5.65
CA LEU A 42 -6.15 11.79 -5.42
C LEU A 42 -5.56 10.62 -6.20
N ASN A 43 -6.23 9.47 -6.27
CA ASN A 43 -5.77 8.34 -7.06
C ASN A 43 -5.66 8.67 -8.55
N LYS A 44 -6.61 9.43 -9.10
CA LYS A 44 -6.58 9.87 -10.50
C LYS A 44 -5.46 10.90 -10.75
N ARG A 45 -5.33 11.89 -9.86
CA ARG A 45 -4.35 12.97 -10.01
C ARG A 45 -2.91 12.50 -9.81
N LEU A 46 -2.71 11.53 -8.91
CA LEU A 46 -1.40 11.01 -8.51
C LEU A 46 -1.10 9.61 -9.08
N GLU A 47 -1.67 9.27 -10.22
CA GLU A 47 -1.47 7.96 -10.84
C GLU A 47 0.02 7.64 -11.07
N LYS A 48 0.80 8.63 -11.54
CA LYS A 48 2.24 8.51 -11.81
C LYS A 48 3.11 8.41 -10.55
N ALA A 49 2.59 8.82 -9.40
CA ALA A 49 3.31 8.84 -8.13
C ALA A 49 3.37 7.49 -7.43
N SER A 50 2.73 6.44 -7.96
CA SER A 50 2.68 5.11 -7.34
C SER A 50 2.18 5.16 -5.89
N VAL A 51 0.98 5.72 -5.70
CA VAL A 51 0.34 5.82 -4.38
C VAL A 51 -0.03 4.41 -3.90
N SER A 52 0.41 4.08 -2.68
CA SER A 52 0.10 2.85 -1.95
C SER A 52 -1.27 2.93 -1.30
N ARG A 53 -1.40 3.83 -0.33
CA ARG A 53 -2.65 4.06 0.41
C ARG A 53 -2.79 5.53 0.81
N ILE A 54 -4.01 5.93 1.09
CA ILE A 54 -4.37 7.27 1.55
C ILE A 54 -5.06 7.12 2.90
N VAL A 55 -4.48 7.68 3.94
CA VAL A 55 -5.06 7.72 5.28
C VAL A 55 -5.69 9.08 5.50
N ILE A 56 -6.92 9.09 6.01
CA ILE A 56 -7.69 10.31 6.25
C ILE A 56 -8.03 10.37 7.74
N GLU A 57 -7.60 11.44 8.40
CA GLU A 57 -7.90 11.73 9.78
C GLU A 57 -8.72 13.01 9.82
N ARG A 58 -9.86 12.98 10.52
CA ARG A 58 -10.74 14.13 10.64
C ARG A 58 -10.81 14.59 12.08
N THR A 59 -10.56 15.85 12.30
CA THR A 59 -10.88 16.58 13.52
C THR A 59 -12.06 17.52 13.26
N LEU A 60 -12.54 18.21 14.26
CA LEU A 60 -13.68 19.14 14.13
C LEU A 60 -13.46 20.23 13.05
N LYS A 61 -12.23 20.73 12.90
CA LYS A 61 -11.92 21.86 12.00
C LYS A 61 -10.99 21.47 10.84
N LEU A 62 -10.22 20.42 10.98
CA LEU A 62 -9.14 20.08 10.05
C LEU A 62 -9.26 18.65 9.55
N VAL A 63 -9.06 18.46 8.25
CA VAL A 63 -8.93 17.13 7.64
C VAL A 63 -7.48 16.90 7.26
N THR A 64 -6.84 15.95 7.90
CA THR A 64 -5.44 15.57 7.60
C THR A 64 -5.44 14.38 6.66
N ILE A 65 -4.81 14.53 5.51
CA ILE A 65 -4.70 13.49 4.49
C ILE A 65 -3.23 13.07 4.40
N THR A 66 -2.93 11.84 4.80
CA THR A 66 -1.58 11.28 4.68
C THR A 66 -1.51 10.38 3.45
N ILE A 67 -0.66 10.76 2.50
CA ILE A 67 -0.46 10.06 1.24
C ILE A 67 0.80 9.22 1.34
N CYS A 68 0.65 7.88 1.33
CA CYS A 68 1.79 6.95 1.28
C CYS A 68 2.15 6.69 -0.18
N THR A 69 3.36 7.04 -0.58
CA THR A 69 3.83 6.91 -1.98
C THR A 69 5.26 6.37 -2.05
N ALA A 70 5.57 5.69 -3.15
CA ALA A 70 6.95 5.26 -3.45
C ALA A 70 7.78 6.39 -4.08
N ARG A 71 7.14 7.44 -4.62
CA ARG A 71 7.81 8.55 -5.32
C ARG A 71 7.33 9.89 -4.77
N PRO A 72 7.77 10.29 -3.58
CA PRO A 72 7.32 11.53 -2.94
C PRO A 72 7.65 12.77 -3.77
N GLY A 73 8.75 12.79 -4.51
CA GLY A 73 9.14 13.91 -5.35
C GLY A 73 8.11 14.29 -6.42
N ILE A 74 7.36 13.32 -6.95
CA ILE A 74 6.29 13.58 -7.94
C ILE A 74 5.07 14.24 -7.29
N VAL A 75 4.82 13.93 -6.01
CA VAL A 75 3.71 14.52 -5.26
C VAL A 75 4.05 15.93 -4.80
N ILE A 76 5.29 16.14 -4.33
CA ILE A 76 5.77 17.42 -3.82
C ILE A 76 5.92 18.43 -4.97
N GLY A 77 6.44 17.97 -6.10
CA GLY A 77 6.74 18.86 -7.23
C GLY A 77 7.95 19.76 -7.00
N LYS A 78 8.19 20.68 -7.91
CA LYS A 78 9.29 21.66 -7.80
C LYS A 78 8.96 22.69 -6.72
N GLY A 79 9.75 22.69 -5.63
CA GLY A 79 9.57 23.66 -4.53
C GLY A 79 8.25 23.58 -3.76
N GLY A 80 7.54 22.43 -3.81
CA GLY A 80 6.27 22.24 -3.10
C GLY A 80 5.02 22.74 -3.83
N GLN A 81 5.16 23.33 -5.01
CA GLN A 81 4.05 23.93 -5.75
C GLN A 81 2.89 22.98 -6.06
N ASP A 82 3.19 21.69 -6.32
CA ASP A 82 2.15 20.75 -6.67
C ASP A 82 1.33 20.31 -5.45
N VAL A 83 1.92 20.26 -4.26
CA VAL A 83 1.20 20.04 -3.00
C VAL A 83 0.29 21.23 -2.68
N ASP A 84 0.78 22.44 -2.86
CA ASP A 84 -0.02 23.64 -2.59
C ASP A 84 -1.21 23.72 -3.56
N LYS A 85 -1.02 23.44 -4.84
CA LYS A 85 -2.12 23.32 -5.81
C LYS A 85 -3.13 22.27 -5.42
N LEU A 86 -2.65 21.06 -5.02
CA LEU A 86 -3.54 19.99 -4.55
C LEU A 86 -4.35 20.40 -3.32
N LYS A 87 -3.71 21.10 -2.39
CA LYS A 87 -4.38 21.64 -1.20
C LYS A 87 -5.48 22.66 -1.56
N GLU A 88 -5.18 23.57 -2.48
CA GLU A 88 -6.16 24.55 -2.96
C GLU A 88 -7.32 23.91 -3.71
N GLU A 89 -7.04 22.95 -4.61
CA GLU A 89 -8.05 22.22 -5.36
C GLU A 89 -8.99 21.46 -4.42
N LEU A 90 -8.45 20.74 -3.43
CA LEU A 90 -9.24 20.04 -2.42
C LEU A 90 -10.02 20.99 -1.52
N LYS A 91 -9.44 22.14 -1.12
CA LYS A 91 -10.13 23.15 -0.32
C LYS A 91 -11.33 23.76 -1.07
N LYS A 92 -11.20 23.99 -2.37
CA LYS A 92 -12.30 24.46 -3.23
C LYS A 92 -13.44 23.42 -3.33
N LEU A 93 -13.10 22.13 -3.39
CA LEU A 93 -14.08 21.04 -3.52
C LEU A 93 -14.87 20.80 -2.22
N TYR A 94 -14.22 20.91 -1.06
CA TYR A 94 -14.80 20.42 0.21
C TYR A 94 -15.06 21.52 1.26
N LYS A 95 -14.66 22.78 0.98
CA LYS A 95 -14.89 23.95 1.87
C LYS A 95 -14.42 23.75 3.32
N LYS A 96 -13.51 22.81 3.57
CA LYS A 96 -12.89 22.52 4.87
C LYS A 96 -11.39 22.77 4.80
N ASP A 97 -10.77 23.07 5.92
CA ASP A 97 -9.32 23.17 5.97
C ASP A 97 -8.68 21.78 5.83
N ILE A 98 -7.73 21.68 4.89
CA ILE A 98 -7.09 20.41 4.55
C ILE A 98 -5.58 20.54 4.73
N GLN A 99 -5.01 19.58 5.44
CA GLN A 99 -3.57 19.41 5.56
C GLN A 99 -3.16 18.14 4.82
N ILE A 100 -2.11 18.21 4.00
CA ILE A 100 -1.58 17.08 3.26
C ILE A 100 -0.22 16.72 3.85
N ASN A 101 -0.08 15.48 4.29
CA ASN A 101 1.18 14.89 4.72
C ASN A 101 1.60 13.84 3.70
N ILE A 102 2.90 13.79 3.40
CA ILE A 102 3.46 12.82 2.45
C ILE A 102 4.37 11.87 3.21
N PHE A 103 4.13 10.58 3.05
CA PHE A 103 4.93 9.52 3.65
C PHE A 103 5.56 8.66 2.56
N GLU A 104 6.88 8.47 2.65
CA GLU A 104 7.63 7.64 1.72
C GLU A 104 7.56 6.16 2.10
N VAL A 105 7.21 5.32 1.13
CA VAL A 105 7.25 3.86 1.26
C VAL A 105 8.67 3.39 0.91
N LYS A 106 9.47 3.02 1.91
CA LYS A 106 10.88 2.63 1.73
C LYS A 106 11.08 1.38 0.88
N LYS A 107 10.15 0.40 0.97
CA LYS A 107 10.20 -0.87 0.24
C LYS A 107 8.93 -1.04 -0.60
N PRO A 108 8.86 -0.42 -1.79
CA PRO A 108 7.67 -0.48 -2.64
C PRO A 108 7.35 -1.89 -3.15
N GLU A 109 8.35 -2.78 -3.20
CA GLU A 109 8.18 -4.17 -3.63
C GLU A 109 7.40 -5.03 -2.61
N LEU A 110 7.29 -4.58 -1.35
CA LEU A 110 6.50 -5.23 -0.30
C LEU A 110 5.08 -4.70 -0.19
N ASP A 111 4.70 -3.75 -1.06
CA ASP A 111 3.36 -3.16 -1.09
C ASP A 111 2.55 -3.73 -2.25
N ALA A 112 1.45 -4.43 -1.92
CA ALA A 112 0.62 -5.09 -2.91
C ALA A 112 -0.01 -4.12 -3.91
N THR A 113 -0.34 -2.89 -3.48
CA THR A 113 -0.97 -1.88 -4.34
C THR A 113 0.00 -1.38 -5.40
N ILE A 114 1.25 -1.09 -5.00
CA ILE A 114 2.29 -0.62 -5.90
C ILE A 114 2.67 -1.73 -6.89
N VAL A 115 2.88 -2.96 -6.39
CA VAL A 115 3.20 -4.11 -7.24
C VAL A 115 2.07 -4.41 -8.22
N GLY A 116 0.80 -4.36 -7.78
CA GLY A 116 -0.36 -4.57 -8.64
C GLY A 116 -0.47 -3.53 -9.76
N LYS A 117 -0.30 -2.24 -9.44
CA LYS A 117 -0.28 -1.14 -10.41
C LYS A 117 0.89 -1.26 -11.40
N ASN A 118 2.08 -1.67 -10.92
CA ASN A 118 3.24 -1.89 -11.79
C ASN A 118 3.02 -3.02 -12.79
N ILE A 119 2.42 -4.15 -12.35
CA ILE A 119 2.07 -5.25 -13.25
C ILE A 119 1.03 -4.78 -14.27
N ALA A 120 0.00 -4.04 -13.85
CA ALA A 120 -1.03 -3.49 -14.74
C ALA A 120 -0.41 -2.61 -15.81
N SER A 121 0.41 -1.64 -15.42
CA SER A 121 1.11 -0.73 -16.34
C SER A 121 2.01 -1.46 -17.34
N GLN A 122 2.76 -2.49 -16.89
CA GLN A 122 3.60 -3.28 -17.80
C GLN A 122 2.78 -4.04 -18.85
N ILE A 123 1.60 -4.55 -18.47
CA ILE A 123 0.69 -5.24 -19.39
C ILE A 123 0.07 -4.24 -20.39
N GLU A 124 -0.31 -3.05 -19.94
CA GLU A 124 -0.80 -1.96 -20.79
C GLU A 124 0.25 -1.52 -21.82
N HIS A 125 1.53 -1.54 -21.43
CA HIS A 125 2.68 -1.31 -22.33
C HIS A 125 3.08 -2.55 -23.15
N MET A 126 2.15 -3.48 -23.38
CA MET A 126 2.31 -4.67 -24.23
C MET A 126 3.36 -5.69 -23.76
N MET A 127 3.79 -5.67 -22.52
CA MET A 127 4.63 -6.72 -21.98
C MET A 127 3.82 -8.01 -21.79
N ALA A 128 4.42 -9.16 -22.12
CA ALA A 128 3.80 -10.46 -21.88
C ALA A 128 3.51 -10.64 -20.38
N TYR A 129 2.25 -10.89 -20.02
CA TYR A 129 1.80 -10.98 -18.64
C TYR A 129 2.60 -11.98 -17.80
N ARG A 130 3.02 -13.11 -18.40
CA ARG A 130 3.85 -14.10 -17.70
C ARG A 130 5.20 -13.54 -17.29
N ARG A 131 5.82 -12.72 -18.15
CA ARG A 131 7.10 -12.08 -17.85
C ARG A 131 6.93 -11.02 -16.77
N ALA A 132 5.89 -10.18 -16.86
CA ALA A 132 5.58 -9.16 -15.87
C ALA A 132 5.36 -9.77 -14.47
N ILE A 133 4.57 -10.84 -14.39
CA ILE A 133 4.30 -11.53 -13.13
C ILE A 133 5.57 -12.15 -12.55
N LYS A 134 6.39 -12.86 -13.37
CA LYS A 134 7.64 -13.47 -12.89
C LYS A 134 8.61 -12.43 -12.35
N MET A 135 8.76 -11.31 -13.04
CA MET A 135 9.61 -10.19 -12.58
C MET A 135 9.11 -9.61 -11.25
N ALA A 136 7.80 -9.38 -11.13
CA ALA A 136 7.21 -8.88 -9.89
C ALA A 136 7.43 -9.84 -8.72
N ILE A 137 7.20 -11.14 -8.90
CA ILE A 137 7.42 -12.18 -7.88
C ILE A 137 8.89 -12.18 -7.46
N GLN A 138 9.82 -12.18 -8.40
CA GLN A 138 11.25 -12.20 -8.10
C GLN A 138 11.71 -10.96 -7.34
N SER A 139 11.21 -9.76 -7.70
CA SER A 139 11.52 -8.51 -7.01
C SER A 139 10.98 -8.52 -5.57
N THR A 140 9.74 -8.99 -5.37
CA THR A 140 9.11 -9.05 -4.05
C THR A 140 9.83 -10.05 -3.13
N MET A 141 10.23 -11.21 -3.65
CA MET A 141 10.99 -12.21 -2.87
C MET A 141 12.38 -11.69 -2.50
N ARG A 142 13.06 -10.98 -3.41
CA ARG A 142 14.34 -10.31 -3.11
C ARG A 142 14.21 -9.22 -2.04
N ALA A 143 13.09 -8.52 -2.00
CA ALA A 143 12.82 -7.49 -0.98
C ALA A 143 12.56 -8.08 0.42
N GLY A 144 12.45 -9.41 0.54
CA GLY A 144 12.32 -10.12 1.80
C GLY A 144 10.88 -10.45 2.18
N ALA A 145 9.96 -10.61 1.22
CA ALA A 145 8.65 -11.19 1.49
C ALA A 145 8.76 -12.68 1.82
N GLU A 146 7.95 -13.18 2.76
CA GLU A 146 7.83 -14.62 3.04
C GLU A 146 7.12 -15.38 1.91
N GLY A 147 6.27 -14.67 1.17
CA GLY A 147 5.59 -15.24 0.02
C GLY A 147 4.71 -14.25 -0.71
N ILE A 148 4.52 -14.55 -1.97
CA ILE A 148 3.67 -13.77 -2.87
C ILE A 148 2.76 -14.71 -3.66
N LYS A 149 1.55 -14.24 -3.93
CA LYS A 149 0.59 -14.87 -4.81
C LYS A 149 0.02 -13.83 -5.75
N VAL A 150 0.12 -14.05 -7.04
CA VAL A 150 -0.47 -13.19 -8.08
C VAL A 150 -1.46 -14.00 -8.89
N GLN A 151 -2.62 -13.45 -9.11
CA GLN A 151 -3.67 -14.04 -9.93
C GLN A 151 -4.06 -13.03 -10.99
N ILE A 152 -4.11 -13.49 -12.23
CA ILE A 152 -4.61 -12.71 -13.36
C ILE A 152 -5.81 -13.40 -13.96
N SER A 153 -6.80 -12.63 -14.39
CA SER A 153 -8.04 -13.12 -14.98
C SER A 153 -8.51 -12.21 -16.11
N GLY A 154 -9.07 -12.80 -17.14
CA GLY A 154 -9.58 -12.10 -18.31
C GLY A 154 -9.16 -12.76 -19.61
N ARG A 155 -9.20 -12.02 -20.73
CA ARG A 155 -8.80 -12.48 -22.06
C ARG A 155 -7.27 -12.44 -22.22
N LEU A 156 -6.61 -13.43 -21.62
CA LEU A 156 -5.14 -13.51 -21.60
C LEU A 156 -4.59 -13.71 -23.03
N ASN A 157 -3.64 -12.86 -23.44
CA ASN A 157 -3.07 -12.79 -24.79
C ASN A 157 -4.12 -12.59 -25.89
N GLY A 158 -5.25 -11.96 -25.61
CA GLY A 158 -6.28 -11.72 -26.59
C GLY A 158 -7.19 -12.91 -26.92
N ALA A 159 -7.07 -14.03 -26.18
CA ALA A 159 -7.96 -15.18 -26.36
C ALA A 159 -9.44 -14.80 -26.21
N GLU A 160 -10.33 -15.40 -27.03
CA GLU A 160 -11.76 -15.12 -26.93
C GLU A 160 -12.34 -15.55 -25.58
N MET A 161 -11.96 -16.73 -25.12
CA MET A 161 -12.38 -17.22 -23.82
C MET A 161 -11.52 -16.67 -22.70
N ALA A 162 -12.15 -16.03 -21.73
CA ALA A 162 -11.50 -15.57 -20.53
C ALA A 162 -11.04 -16.77 -19.68
N ARG A 163 -9.83 -16.68 -19.17
CA ARG A 163 -9.29 -17.66 -18.24
C ARG A 163 -8.60 -17.00 -17.06
N LYS A 164 -8.30 -17.80 -16.06
CA LYS A 164 -7.69 -17.39 -14.81
C LYS A 164 -6.41 -18.20 -14.61
N GLU A 165 -5.31 -17.48 -14.47
CA GLU A 165 -4.01 -18.07 -14.13
C GLU A 165 -3.54 -17.55 -12.78
N MET A 166 -2.80 -18.37 -12.04
CA MET A 166 -2.33 -18.06 -10.70
C MET A 166 -0.88 -18.52 -10.55
N TYR A 167 -0.06 -17.62 -10.04
CA TYR A 167 1.34 -17.87 -9.72
C TYR A 167 1.55 -17.61 -8.24
N LYS A 168 2.27 -18.51 -7.58
CA LYS A 168 2.53 -18.44 -6.14
C LYS A 168 3.96 -18.84 -5.86
N GLU A 169 4.63 -18.11 -4.98
CA GLU A 169 5.95 -18.44 -4.43
C GLU A 169 5.96 -18.15 -2.93
N GLY A 170 6.58 -19.05 -2.14
CA GLY A 170 6.63 -18.93 -0.69
C GLY A 170 5.31 -19.21 0.02
N ARG A 171 5.22 -18.73 1.27
CA ARG A 171 4.08 -18.93 2.17
C ARG A 171 3.07 -17.79 2.08
N THR A 172 1.79 -18.12 1.94
CA THR A 172 0.69 -17.13 2.00
C THR A 172 -0.45 -17.70 2.85
N PRO A 173 -0.32 -17.70 4.19
CA PRO A 173 -1.27 -18.34 5.09
C PRO A 173 -2.50 -17.43 5.29
N LEU A 174 -3.52 -17.56 4.42
CA LEU A 174 -4.72 -16.71 4.46
C LEU A 174 -5.59 -16.94 5.69
N HIS A 175 -5.53 -18.12 6.31
CA HIS A 175 -6.31 -18.46 7.50
C HIS A 175 -5.69 -17.98 8.81
N THR A 176 -4.41 -17.61 8.82
CA THR A 176 -3.70 -17.13 9.99
C THR A 176 -3.92 -15.62 10.15
N PHE A 177 -4.65 -15.20 11.18
CA PHE A 177 -4.97 -13.77 11.40
C PHE A 177 -3.76 -12.93 11.81
N ARG A 178 -2.76 -13.53 12.47
CA ARG A 178 -1.52 -12.86 12.83
C ARG A 178 -0.56 -12.64 11.66
N ALA A 179 -0.81 -13.29 10.52
CA ALA A 179 0.01 -13.08 9.32
C ALA A 179 -0.31 -11.73 8.67
N ASP A 180 0.71 -10.87 8.49
CA ASP A 180 0.56 -9.58 7.81
C ASP A 180 0.52 -9.81 6.30
N ILE A 181 -0.69 -9.89 5.77
CA ILE A 181 -0.95 -10.09 4.35
C ILE A 181 -1.50 -8.81 3.77
N ASP A 182 -0.72 -8.20 2.89
CA ASP A 182 -1.17 -7.09 2.07
C ASP A 182 -1.85 -7.60 0.81
N TYR A 183 -2.89 -6.88 0.36
CA TYR A 183 -3.73 -7.29 -0.77
C TYR A 183 -4.09 -6.11 -1.64
N CYS A 184 -4.05 -6.32 -2.94
CA CYS A 184 -4.54 -5.36 -3.91
C CYS A 184 -5.29 -6.05 -5.04
N GLN A 185 -6.30 -5.34 -5.53
CA GLN A 185 -6.95 -5.62 -6.79
C GLN A 185 -6.66 -4.44 -7.73
N ALA A 186 -6.01 -4.74 -8.85
CA ALA A 186 -5.69 -3.79 -9.92
C ALA A 186 -6.34 -4.25 -11.21
N GLU A 187 -6.58 -3.31 -12.10
CA GLU A 187 -7.13 -3.56 -13.43
C GLU A 187 -6.16 -3.01 -14.47
N ALA A 188 -5.94 -3.75 -15.54
CA ALA A 188 -5.16 -3.33 -16.69
C ALA A 188 -6.09 -3.21 -17.90
N LEU A 189 -6.11 -2.03 -18.53
CA LEU A 189 -6.88 -1.77 -19.73
C LEU A 189 -6.07 -2.15 -20.96
N THR A 190 -6.46 -3.25 -21.59
CA THR A 190 -5.83 -3.71 -22.84
C THR A 190 -6.71 -3.41 -24.04
N LYS A 191 -6.13 -3.50 -25.25
CA LYS A 191 -6.90 -3.32 -26.51
C LYS A 191 -8.07 -4.31 -26.65
N VAL A 192 -8.01 -5.45 -25.96
CA VAL A 192 -8.99 -6.55 -26.06
C VAL A 192 -10.00 -6.53 -24.91
N GLY A 193 -9.78 -5.70 -23.90
CA GLY A 193 -10.63 -5.58 -22.73
C GLY A 193 -9.83 -5.45 -21.43
N LEU A 194 -10.54 -5.48 -20.29
CA LEU A 194 -9.97 -5.37 -18.97
C LEU A 194 -9.41 -6.70 -18.48
N LEU A 195 -8.21 -6.66 -17.91
CA LEU A 195 -7.61 -7.77 -17.19
C LEU A 195 -7.60 -7.46 -15.70
N GLY A 196 -8.20 -8.33 -14.89
CA GLY A 196 -8.19 -8.22 -13.43
C GLY A 196 -6.95 -8.86 -12.84
N ILE A 197 -6.22 -8.13 -12.00
CA ILE A 197 -5.01 -8.57 -11.32
C ILE A 197 -5.25 -8.53 -9.83
N LYS A 198 -5.01 -9.64 -9.13
CA LYS A 198 -5.07 -9.72 -7.68
C LYS A 198 -3.71 -10.12 -7.14
N VAL A 199 -3.20 -9.36 -6.19
CA VAL A 199 -1.88 -9.56 -5.58
C VAL A 199 -2.04 -9.75 -4.09
N TRP A 200 -1.39 -10.77 -3.52
CA TRP A 200 -1.28 -11.02 -2.09
C TRP A 200 0.21 -11.11 -1.76
N ILE A 201 0.66 -10.33 -0.79
CA ILE A 201 2.04 -10.34 -0.31
C ILE A 201 2.03 -10.63 1.18
N CYS A 202 2.73 -11.68 1.60
CA CYS A 202 2.93 -12.00 3.00
C CYS A 202 4.26 -11.39 3.46
N ARG A 203 4.18 -10.47 4.44
CA ARG A 203 5.35 -9.80 5.03
C ARG A 203 5.92 -10.56 6.23
N GLY A 204 5.17 -11.54 6.75
CA GLY A 204 5.52 -12.32 7.93
C GLY A 204 4.40 -12.37 8.95
N GLU A 205 4.69 -12.91 10.13
CA GLU A 205 3.73 -13.01 11.22
C GLU A 205 4.03 -11.95 12.30
N VAL A 206 2.99 -11.33 12.82
CA VAL A 206 3.06 -10.32 13.88
C VAL A 206 2.71 -10.96 15.21
N TYR A 207 3.63 -10.92 16.17
CA TYR A 207 3.43 -11.40 17.52
C TYR A 207 3.31 -10.21 18.50
N GLY A 208 2.45 -10.36 19.50
CA GLY A 208 2.20 -9.31 20.49
C GLY A 208 1.12 -8.32 20.09
N LYS A 209 0.88 -7.33 20.97
CA LYS A 209 -0.07 -6.25 20.74
C LYS A 209 0.53 -5.27 19.74
N ARG A 210 -0.19 -5.02 18.64
CA ARG A 210 0.18 -4.00 17.67
C ARG A 210 -0.62 -2.73 17.93
N ASP A 211 0.05 -1.60 17.88
CA ASP A 211 -0.63 -0.32 17.82
C ASP A 211 -1.39 -0.21 16.50
N LEU A 212 -2.72 -0.07 16.60
CA LEU A 212 -3.60 -0.03 15.42
C LEU A 212 -3.67 1.39 14.81
N GLN A 213 -3.09 2.38 15.48
CA GLN A 213 -2.99 3.71 14.92
C GLN A 213 -1.98 3.72 13.77
N PRO A 214 -2.22 4.51 12.71
CA PRO A 214 -1.29 4.63 11.60
C PRO A 214 -0.04 5.41 12.04
N ASN A 215 0.88 4.72 12.72
CA ASN A 215 2.14 5.31 13.16
C ASN A 215 3.09 5.47 11.98
N PHE A 216 3.09 6.63 11.36
CA PHE A 216 4.02 7.00 10.30
C PHE A 216 5.43 7.33 10.81
N THR A 217 5.62 7.43 12.13
CA THR A 217 6.86 7.92 12.77
C THR A 217 7.75 6.81 13.35
N GLN A 218 7.30 5.58 13.54
CA GLN A 218 7.94 4.60 14.44
C GLN A 218 8.88 3.57 13.80
N GLU A 219 9.38 3.73 12.61
CA GLU A 219 10.44 2.83 12.11
C GLU A 219 11.86 3.19 12.59
N LYS A 220 12.04 4.09 13.55
CA LYS A 220 13.37 4.57 13.96
C LYS A 220 14.04 3.82 15.12
N GLN A 221 13.44 2.83 15.79
CA GLN A 221 14.01 2.35 17.05
C GLN A 221 14.13 0.84 17.27
N ASN A 222 14.28 -0.01 16.26
CA ASN A 222 14.67 -1.40 16.53
C ASN A 222 16.06 -1.78 15.95
N GLY A 223 16.95 -0.82 15.86
CA GLY A 223 18.38 -1.04 15.65
C GLY A 223 19.14 -0.80 16.97
N GLY A 224 18.77 -1.49 18.04
CA GLY A 224 19.52 -1.45 19.30
C GLY A 224 20.93 -1.99 19.07
N ARG A 225 21.90 -1.09 18.90
CA ARG A 225 23.31 -1.42 19.06
C ARG A 225 23.52 -1.85 20.51
N SER A 226 23.67 -3.14 20.73
CA SER A 226 24.28 -3.67 21.93
C SER A 226 25.74 -3.15 21.95
N ASN A 227 25.97 -2.07 22.68
CA ASN A 227 27.27 -1.55 22.98
C ASN A 227 27.91 -2.46 24.04
N ASP A 228 28.41 -3.60 23.58
CA ASP A 228 29.23 -4.50 24.40
C ASP A 228 30.63 -3.85 24.53
N ARG A 229 30.73 -2.84 25.41
CA ARG A 229 32.02 -2.29 25.85
C ARG A 229 32.64 -3.28 26.83
N ARG A 230 33.44 -4.23 26.31
CA ARG A 230 34.35 -5.01 27.14
C ARG A 230 35.37 -4.05 27.77
N PRO A 231 35.60 -4.05 29.11
CA PRO A 231 36.61 -3.23 29.74
C PRO A 231 37.97 -3.77 29.33
N ARG A 232 38.80 -2.90 28.73
CA ARG A 232 40.23 -3.17 28.48
C ARG A 232 40.91 -3.33 29.82
N GLY A 233 41.32 -4.57 30.15
CA GLY A 233 42.16 -4.90 31.29
C GLY A 233 43.49 -4.18 31.21
N GLY A 234 43.79 -3.36 32.23
CA GLY A 234 45.05 -2.69 32.42
C GLY A 234 46.18 -3.70 32.61
N ARG A 235 47.16 -3.66 31.75
CA ARG A 235 48.46 -4.35 31.91
C ARG A 235 49.29 -3.51 32.89
N ARG A 236 49.45 -3.98 34.15
CA ARG A 236 50.51 -3.51 35.07
C ARG A 236 51.82 -4.04 34.56
N ARG A 237 52.78 -3.11 34.34
CA ARG A 237 54.22 -3.42 34.22
C ARG A 237 54.80 -3.43 35.62
N ASN A 238 55.52 -4.47 35.96
CA ASN A 238 56.71 -4.49 36.83
C ASN A 238 57.88 -4.74 35.92
#